data_59ed09ba464fa780cc62e94c85f02fc8
#
_entry.id   59ed09ba464fa780cc62e94c85f02fc8
#
_cell.length_a   1.000
_cell.length_b   1.000
_cell.length_c   1.000
_cell.angle_alpha   90.00
_cell.angle_beta   90.00
_cell.angle_gamma   90.00
#
_symmetry.space_group_name_H-M   'P 1'
#
loop_
_entity.id
_entity.type
_entity.pdbx_description
1 polymer ?
#
loop_
_entity_poly.entity_id
_entity_poly.type
_entity_poly.pdbx_seq_one_letter_code
_entity_poly.pdbx_strand_id
1 'polypeptide(L)'
;MRAQQLTRLAALLALTLAVVASSAHAEPYLMVRSGAKCSDCHTNQTGGGKRTPFAQIHARDILHDLDLLPIPRGVKAFNGEVNSWISIGSDLRVRNTTTFQDPPKNGRVSNDKAFREDVTSNDTEVYEFLGYLQVDLWPDVATFYVDENLNGGATNREVFGLFKGFLPWDTYFKAGRMFPAFGLRVFDDEAFIRSRSGFTFQNPDEGAEIGLAPGPFFMATTVANGQDGDKDVLATVNAYAVIQDLPVVRHLMGGASFARQSDKRNVAAVYGGSNLWRFTYLGEIDFIHDHQVSTVGKRDQLAAYAEVDFLLFDWLNLRGTFDYVKVSNDQNQVRYAIGAEPFINRVIQPRIQYRINNGVPTEPDQNQDQIVVELHLFF
;
A
#
# COMPACT_ATOMS: atom_id res chain seq x y z
N MET A 1 49.03 -3.66 -8.23
CA MET A 1 47.88 -4.50 -8.64
C MET A 1 46.78 -4.57 -7.56
N ARG A 2 47.07 -4.80 -6.28
CA ARG A 2 46.04 -4.92 -5.22
C ARG A 2 45.20 -3.63 -4.98
N ALA A 3 45.81 -2.46 -5.01
CA ALA A 3 45.08 -1.20 -4.79
C ALA A 3 44.05 -0.88 -5.88
N GLN A 4 44.35 -1.12 -7.17
CA GLN A 4 43.42 -0.93 -8.27
C GLN A 4 42.25 -1.94 -8.28
N GLN A 5 42.47 -3.15 -7.76
CA GLN A 5 41.40 -4.14 -7.62
C GLN A 5 40.44 -3.74 -6.49
N LEU A 6 40.99 -3.25 -5.35
CA LEU A 6 40.18 -2.74 -4.24
C LEU A 6 39.37 -1.51 -4.65
N THR A 7 39.91 -0.59 -5.44
CA THR A 7 39.19 0.58 -5.95
C THR A 7 38.08 0.17 -6.94
N ARG A 8 38.30 -0.84 -7.78
CA ARG A 8 37.30 -1.38 -8.68
C ARG A 8 36.19 -2.15 -7.94
N LEU A 9 36.56 -2.92 -6.90
CA LEU A 9 35.57 -3.60 -6.05
C LEU A 9 34.74 -2.59 -5.25
N ALA A 10 35.35 -1.56 -4.68
CA ALA A 10 34.68 -0.48 -3.99
C ALA A 10 33.79 0.33 -4.95
N ALA A 11 34.23 0.58 -6.18
CA ALA A 11 33.44 1.24 -7.21
C ALA A 11 32.31 0.35 -7.71
N LEU A 12 32.49 -0.96 -7.85
CA LEU A 12 31.39 -1.89 -8.16
C LEU A 12 30.41 -2.01 -6.97
N LEU A 13 30.90 -2.08 -5.75
CA LEU A 13 30.06 -2.09 -4.54
C LEU A 13 29.30 -0.77 -4.38
N ALA A 14 29.93 0.36 -4.65
CA ALA A 14 29.28 1.67 -4.68
C ALA A 14 28.29 1.79 -5.84
N LEU A 15 28.58 1.20 -7.00
CA LEU A 15 27.67 1.16 -8.15
C LEU A 15 26.49 0.20 -7.90
N THR A 16 26.72 -0.95 -7.25
CA THR A 16 25.62 -1.85 -6.82
C THR A 16 24.80 -1.25 -5.68
N LEU A 17 25.40 -0.52 -4.75
CA LEU A 17 24.69 0.26 -3.74
C LEU A 17 23.98 1.49 -4.32
N ALA A 18 24.47 2.07 -5.40
CA ALA A 18 23.82 3.20 -6.09
C ALA A 18 22.64 2.75 -7.00
N VAL A 19 22.55 1.47 -7.36
CA VAL A 19 21.43 0.89 -8.12
C VAL A 19 20.28 0.47 -7.20
N VAL A 20 20.47 0.45 -5.86
CA VAL A 20 19.44 0.12 -4.87
C VAL A 20 18.81 1.42 -4.36
N ALA A 21 18.11 2.14 -5.20
CA ALA A 21 17.31 3.29 -4.81
C ALA A 21 15.85 3.05 -5.28
N SER A 22 14.90 3.23 -4.45
CA SER A 22 13.62 2.51 -4.41
C SER A 22 12.39 3.41 -4.28
N SER A 23 11.23 2.93 -4.61
CA SER A 23 9.98 3.67 -4.73
C SER A 23 9.07 3.54 -3.51
N ALA A 24 7.98 4.29 -3.51
CA ALA A 24 7.00 4.31 -2.45
C ALA A 24 5.73 3.56 -2.81
N HIS A 25 5.21 2.80 -1.88
CA HIS A 25 3.80 2.45 -1.87
C HIS A 25 2.95 3.68 -1.57
N ALA A 26 1.72 3.68 -2.13
CA ALA A 26 0.72 4.66 -1.73
C ALA A 26 0.42 4.48 -0.25
N GLU A 27 0.78 5.46 0.54
CA GLU A 27 0.31 5.58 1.91
C GLU A 27 -0.88 6.56 1.87
N PRO A 28 -2.12 6.07 2.02
CA PRO A 28 -3.31 6.92 1.88
C PRO A 28 -3.31 8.13 2.80
N TYR A 29 -2.65 8.06 3.96
CA TYR A 29 -2.54 9.20 4.85
C TYR A 29 -1.78 10.38 4.22
N LEU A 30 -0.80 10.13 3.35
CA LEU A 30 -0.10 11.19 2.62
C LEU A 30 -1.02 11.89 1.62
N MET A 31 -1.91 11.13 0.95
CA MET A 31 -2.94 11.68 0.08
C MET A 31 -3.86 12.64 0.86
N VAL A 32 -4.37 12.21 2.00
CA VAL A 32 -5.24 13.03 2.85
C VAL A 32 -4.49 14.23 3.44
N ARG A 33 -3.23 14.03 3.85
CA ARG A 33 -2.39 15.11 4.41
C ARG A 33 -2.06 16.19 3.39
N SER A 34 -1.80 15.80 2.14
CA SER A 34 -1.46 16.74 1.05
C SER A 34 -2.68 17.31 0.34
N GLY A 35 -3.83 16.67 0.45
CA GLY A 35 -5.01 16.97 -0.36
C GLY A 35 -4.88 16.56 -1.82
N ALA A 36 -3.88 15.74 -2.17
CA ALA A 36 -3.67 15.23 -3.52
C ALA A 36 -4.56 14.00 -3.81
N LYS A 37 -4.73 13.65 -5.08
CA LYS A 37 -5.33 12.38 -5.52
C LYS A 37 -4.24 11.35 -5.77
N CYS A 38 -4.58 10.06 -5.78
CA CYS A 38 -3.63 8.99 -6.12
C CYS A 38 -2.96 9.21 -7.48
N SER A 39 -3.73 9.68 -8.46
CA SER A 39 -3.29 10.00 -9.82
C SER A 39 -2.26 11.13 -9.92
N ASP A 40 -2.19 12.02 -8.93
CA ASP A 40 -1.23 13.12 -8.91
C ASP A 40 0.18 12.59 -8.57
N CYS A 41 0.22 11.55 -7.70
CA CYS A 41 1.45 11.02 -7.14
C CYS A 41 1.95 9.72 -7.79
N HIS A 42 1.10 8.97 -8.46
CA HIS A 42 1.44 7.67 -9.03
C HIS A 42 1.19 7.57 -10.54
N THR A 43 2.03 6.79 -11.22
CA THR A 43 1.81 6.44 -12.64
C THR A 43 0.51 5.64 -12.79
N ASN A 44 0.26 4.69 -11.88
CA ASN A 44 -1.03 4.03 -11.76
C ASN A 44 -2.06 5.00 -11.15
N GLN A 45 -3.09 5.36 -11.91
CA GLN A 45 -4.09 6.37 -11.54
C GLN A 45 -4.88 6.03 -10.27
N THR A 46 -4.96 4.74 -9.91
CA THR A 46 -5.62 4.25 -8.67
C THR A 46 -4.66 4.12 -7.48
N GLY A 47 -3.41 4.56 -7.65
CA GLY A 47 -2.38 4.57 -6.61
C GLY A 47 -1.52 3.29 -6.58
N GLY A 48 -0.42 3.35 -5.86
CA GLY A 48 0.59 2.30 -5.80
C GLY A 48 1.60 2.34 -6.95
N GLY A 49 2.62 1.52 -6.85
CA GLY A 49 3.67 1.43 -7.87
C GLY A 49 4.53 2.70 -7.97
N LYS A 50 5.05 2.94 -9.17
CA LYS A 50 5.99 4.04 -9.45
C LYS A 50 5.41 5.42 -9.14
N ARG A 51 6.18 6.24 -8.46
CA ARG A 51 5.87 7.67 -8.24
C ARG A 51 6.12 8.49 -9.50
N THR A 52 5.30 9.52 -9.68
CA THR A 52 5.52 10.57 -10.67
C THR A 52 6.65 11.51 -10.22
N PRO A 53 7.27 12.28 -11.13
CA PRO A 53 8.20 13.35 -10.76
C PRO A 53 7.61 14.37 -9.78
N PHE A 54 6.31 14.66 -9.90
CA PHE A 54 5.58 15.50 -8.96
C PHE A 54 5.63 14.92 -7.53
N ALA A 55 5.31 13.63 -7.36
CA ALA A 55 5.36 12.99 -6.04
C ALA A 55 6.78 12.94 -5.45
N GLN A 56 7.79 12.75 -6.29
CA GLN A 56 9.20 12.77 -5.88
C GLN A 56 9.63 14.13 -5.30
N ILE A 57 9.04 15.21 -5.78
CA ILE A 57 9.29 16.58 -5.29
C ILE A 57 8.43 16.88 -4.07
N HIS A 58 7.12 16.66 -4.16
CA HIS A 58 6.17 17.03 -3.10
C HIS A 58 6.25 16.17 -1.84
N ALA A 59 6.75 14.94 -1.91
CA ALA A 59 7.01 14.16 -0.70
C ALA A 59 7.96 14.91 0.26
N ARG A 60 8.83 15.79 -0.25
CA ARG A 60 9.72 16.63 0.56
C ARG A 60 9.00 17.80 1.23
N ASP A 61 8.00 18.35 0.59
CA ASP A 61 7.25 19.50 1.13
C ASP A 61 6.30 19.05 2.25
N ILE A 62 5.91 17.76 2.23
CA ILE A 62 5.01 17.17 3.22
C ILE A 62 5.78 16.62 4.42
N LEU A 63 6.95 16.03 4.17
CA LEU A 63 7.78 15.34 5.14
C LEU A 63 9.22 15.83 4.99
N HIS A 64 9.64 16.69 5.91
CA HIS A 64 11.04 17.14 5.94
C HIS A 64 11.93 15.98 6.36
N ASP A 65 12.92 15.69 5.56
CA ASP A 65 13.95 14.70 5.89
C ASP A 65 14.93 15.27 6.93
N LEU A 66 15.45 14.37 7.79
CA LEU A 66 16.48 14.71 8.78
C LEU A 66 17.82 15.06 8.15
N ASP A 67 18.01 14.74 6.85
CA ASP A 67 19.28 14.85 6.10
C ASP A 67 20.50 14.27 6.89
N LEU A 68 20.23 13.27 7.75
CA LEU A 68 21.25 12.65 8.62
C LEU A 68 22.34 11.92 7.84
N LEU A 69 22.01 11.43 6.66
CA LEU A 69 22.94 10.73 5.80
C LEU A 69 23.22 11.58 4.56
N PRO A 70 24.49 11.96 4.30
CA PRO A 70 24.83 12.73 3.13
C PRO A 70 24.60 11.88 1.87
N ILE A 71 23.49 12.14 1.18
CA ILE A 71 23.23 11.55 -0.13
C ILE A 71 23.98 12.34 -1.19
N PRO A 72 24.69 11.68 -2.13
CA PRO A 72 25.33 12.36 -3.24
C PRO A 72 24.33 13.24 -4.00
N ARG A 73 24.76 14.44 -4.42
CA ARG A 73 23.88 15.42 -5.10
C ARG A 73 23.15 14.83 -6.31
N GLY A 74 23.82 13.95 -7.09
CA GLY A 74 23.20 13.26 -8.23
C GLY A 74 22.05 12.35 -7.83
N VAL A 75 22.12 11.66 -6.71
CA VAL A 75 21.04 10.82 -6.17
C VAL A 75 19.92 11.70 -5.61
N LYS A 76 20.24 12.83 -4.97
CA LYS A 76 19.25 13.82 -4.53
C LYS A 76 18.46 14.44 -5.69
N ALA A 77 19.05 14.55 -6.87
CA ALA A 77 18.43 15.15 -8.05
C ALA A 77 17.68 14.12 -8.91
N PHE A 78 17.94 12.81 -8.73
CA PHE A 78 17.30 11.79 -9.52
C PHE A 78 15.81 11.65 -9.12
N ASN A 79 14.95 11.76 -10.13
CA ASN A 79 13.49 11.72 -10.00
C ASN A 79 12.86 10.47 -10.64
N GLY A 80 13.68 9.46 -10.95
CA GLY A 80 13.27 8.25 -11.66
C GLY A 80 13.36 8.35 -13.17
N GLU A 81 13.53 9.55 -13.77
CA GLU A 81 13.64 9.72 -15.22
C GLU A 81 15.03 9.37 -15.71
N VAL A 82 15.13 8.37 -16.59
CA VAL A 82 16.35 8.02 -17.32
C VAL A 82 16.51 8.92 -18.54
N ASN A 83 15.42 9.16 -19.23
CA ASN A 83 15.29 10.11 -20.33
C ASN A 83 13.81 10.50 -20.51
N SER A 84 13.47 11.26 -21.55
CA SER A 84 12.10 11.72 -21.83
C SER A 84 11.09 10.61 -22.17
N TRP A 85 11.52 9.38 -22.35
CA TRP A 85 10.70 8.24 -22.75
C TRP A 85 10.67 7.14 -21.70
N ILE A 86 11.71 7.05 -20.88
CA ILE A 86 11.91 5.95 -19.95
C ILE A 86 12.11 6.50 -18.54
N SER A 87 11.33 5.99 -17.61
CA SER A 87 11.55 6.21 -16.20
C SER A 87 11.45 4.90 -15.42
N ILE A 88 12.21 4.82 -14.36
CA ILE A 88 12.32 3.65 -13.50
C ILE A 88 12.03 4.01 -12.05
N GLY A 89 11.79 3.02 -11.24
CA GLY A 89 11.64 3.12 -9.81
C GLY A 89 11.83 1.75 -9.15
N SER A 90 11.93 1.72 -7.83
CA SER A 90 12.04 0.46 -7.09
C SER A 90 11.62 0.63 -5.63
N ASP A 91 11.22 -0.42 -4.95
CA ASP A 91 10.86 -0.50 -3.53
C ASP A 91 11.54 -1.74 -2.93
N LEU A 92 12.35 -1.54 -1.89
CA LEU A 92 12.97 -2.62 -1.15
C LEU A 92 12.62 -2.50 0.33
N ARG A 93 12.09 -3.58 0.89
CA ARG A 93 11.75 -3.70 2.30
C ARG A 93 12.43 -4.90 2.91
N VAL A 94 13.27 -4.63 3.86
CA VAL A 94 13.86 -5.67 4.72
C VAL A 94 13.16 -5.57 6.06
N ARG A 95 12.55 -6.65 6.48
CA ARG A 95 11.72 -6.72 7.69
C ARG A 95 12.26 -7.77 8.64
N ASN A 96 12.31 -7.40 9.91
CA ASN A 96 12.45 -8.35 11.02
C ASN A 96 11.13 -8.37 11.78
N THR A 97 10.58 -9.56 11.97
CA THR A 97 9.37 -9.79 12.77
C THR A 97 9.69 -10.70 13.95
N THR A 98 9.55 -10.19 15.16
CA THR A 98 9.60 -10.98 16.38
C THR A 98 8.18 -11.23 16.85
N THR A 99 7.78 -12.50 16.96
CA THR A 99 6.42 -12.91 17.38
C THR A 99 6.46 -13.44 18.80
N PHE A 100 5.49 -12.99 19.58
CA PHE A 100 5.26 -13.41 20.96
C PHE A 100 3.90 -14.08 21.07
N GLN A 101 3.83 -15.26 21.71
CA GLN A 101 2.61 -16.02 21.84
C GLN A 101 2.62 -16.81 23.14
N ASP A 102 1.54 -16.74 23.91
CA ASP A 102 1.40 -17.55 25.11
C ASP A 102 1.13 -19.02 24.73
N PRO A 103 1.69 -19.98 25.47
CA PRO A 103 1.37 -21.37 25.26
C PRO A 103 -0.11 -21.63 25.52
N PRO A 104 -0.79 -22.44 24.70
CA PRO A 104 -2.18 -22.73 24.87
C PRO A 104 -2.41 -23.54 26.18
N LYS A 105 -3.41 -23.13 26.94
CA LYS A 105 -3.89 -23.87 28.14
C LYS A 105 -5.18 -24.60 27.78
N ASN A 106 -5.17 -25.93 27.89
CA ASN A 106 -6.31 -26.79 27.51
C ASN A 106 -6.76 -26.53 26.04
N GLY A 107 -5.81 -26.37 25.15
CA GLY A 107 -6.07 -26.08 23.70
C GLY A 107 -6.63 -24.71 23.42
N ARG A 108 -6.54 -23.75 24.35
CA ARG A 108 -6.99 -22.36 24.19
C ARG A 108 -5.91 -21.38 24.59
N VAL A 109 -5.83 -20.28 23.86
CA VAL A 109 -4.99 -19.12 24.18
C VAL A 109 -5.86 -17.94 24.62
N SER A 110 -5.29 -17.02 25.39
CA SER A 110 -5.99 -15.79 25.76
C SER A 110 -6.23 -14.95 24.51
N ASN A 111 -7.49 -14.53 24.29
CA ASN A 111 -7.90 -13.72 23.14
C ASN A 111 -8.12 -12.24 23.48
N ASP A 112 -7.87 -11.83 24.73
CA ASP A 112 -8.02 -10.48 25.23
C ASP A 112 -6.72 -9.95 25.88
N LYS A 113 -5.62 -10.69 25.73
CA LYS A 113 -4.32 -10.33 26.33
C LYS A 113 -3.51 -9.45 25.38
N ALA A 114 -2.86 -8.46 25.96
CA ALA A 114 -1.80 -7.70 25.33
C ALA A 114 -0.49 -7.96 26.10
N PHE A 115 0.65 -7.67 25.44
CA PHE A 115 1.99 -7.84 26.01
C PHE A 115 2.29 -9.29 26.41
N ARG A 116 2.25 -10.18 25.41
CA ARG A 116 2.70 -11.56 25.54
C ARG A 116 4.22 -11.61 25.64
N GLU A 117 4.75 -12.57 26.43
CA GLU A 117 6.16 -12.59 26.80
C GLU A 117 6.97 -13.67 26.09
N ASP A 118 6.33 -14.80 25.74
CA ASP A 118 7.03 -15.95 25.17
C ASP A 118 7.33 -15.74 23.69
N VAL A 119 8.60 -15.58 23.34
CA VAL A 119 9.05 -15.46 21.94
C VAL A 119 8.90 -16.80 21.24
N THR A 120 8.13 -16.83 20.17
CA THR A 120 7.89 -18.05 19.37
C THR A 120 8.63 -18.03 18.03
N SER A 121 8.88 -16.86 17.45
CA SER A 121 9.73 -16.72 16.27
C SER A 121 10.44 -15.36 16.24
N ASN A 122 11.54 -15.32 15.50
CA ASN A 122 12.25 -14.09 15.13
C ASN A 122 12.82 -14.29 13.72
N ASP A 123 12.16 -13.69 12.73
CA ASP A 123 12.48 -13.90 11.33
C ASP A 123 12.90 -12.60 10.67
N THR A 124 13.97 -12.66 9.87
CA THR A 124 14.40 -11.53 9.03
C THR A 124 14.30 -11.94 7.57
N GLU A 125 13.60 -11.14 6.79
CA GLU A 125 13.36 -11.43 5.37
C GLU A 125 13.45 -10.17 4.51
N VAL A 126 13.70 -10.37 3.23
CA VAL A 126 13.37 -9.36 2.22
C VAL A 126 11.85 -9.48 2.01
N TYR A 127 11.11 -8.65 2.71
CA TYR A 127 9.64 -8.70 2.68
C TYR A 127 9.07 -8.35 1.32
N GLU A 128 9.70 -7.37 0.66
CA GLU A 128 9.30 -6.92 -0.66
C GLU A 128 10.50 -6.34 -1.41
N PHE A 129 10.63 -6.68 -2.69
CA PHE A 129 11.58 -6.04 -3.59
C PHE A 129 10.92 -5.88 -4.96
N LEU A 130 10.52 -4.65 -5.28
CA LEU A 130 9.80 -4.30 -6.50
C LEU A 130 10.70 -3.49 -7.44
N GLY A 131 10.54 -3.76 -8.73
CA GLY A 131 11.11 -2.96 -9.80
C GLY A 131 10.01 -2.38 -10.68
N TYR A 132 10.14 -1.11 -11.03
CA TYR A 132 9.17 -0.39 -11.87
C TYR A 132 9.83 0.11 -13.15
N LEU A 133 9.13 -0.08 -14.25
CA LEU A 133 9.47 0.48 -15.54
C LEU A 133 8.27 1.20 -16.13
N GLN A 134 8.48 2.44 -16.55
CA GLN A 134 7.53 3.20 -17.36
C GLN A 134 8.18 3.55 -18.68
N VAL A 135 7.48 3.30 -19.78
CA VAL A 135 7.87 3.73 -21.13
C VAL A 135 6.75 4.60 -21.70
N ASP A 136 7.04 5.86 -21.92
CA ASP A 136 6.10 6.81 -22.51
C ASP A 136 6.22 6.73 -24.04
N LEU A 137 5.37 5.89 -24.66
CA LEU A 137 5.31 5.71 -26.12
C LEU A 137 4.88 6.99 -26.84
N TRP A 138 4.05 7.77 -26.18
CA TRP A 138 3.63 9.09 -26.56
C TRP A 138 3.49 9.92 -25.27
N PRO A 139 4.41 10.84 -25.00
CA PRO A 139 4.40 11.61 -23.75
C PRO A 139 3.01 12.19 -23.41
N ASP A 140 2.61 12.04 -22.17
CA ASP A 140 1.31 12.46 -21.63
C ASP A 140 0.06 11.78 -22.22
N VAL A 141 0.20 10.89 -23.21
CA VAL A 141 -0.93 10.24 -23.90
C VAL A 141 -0.90 8.72 -23.77
N ALA A 142 0.23 8.09 -24.07
CA ALA A 142 0.32 6.63 -24.09
C ALA A 142 1.56 6.15 -23.33
N THR A 143 1.32 5.42 -22.27
CA THR A 143 2.34 4.87 -21.37
C THR A 143 2.22 3.35 -21.30
N PHE A 144 3.33 2.65 -21.39
CA PHE A 144 3.46 1.25 -21.01
C PHE A 144 4.10 1.18 -19.63
N TYR A 145 3.52 0.38 -18.72
CA TYR A 145 3.94 0.29 -17.33
C TYR A 145 4.14 -1.16 -16.91
N VAL A 146 5.19 -1.40 -16.12
CA VAL A 146 5.51 -2.70 -15.52
C VAL A 146 5.86 -2.50 -14.06
N ASP A 147 5.29 -3.34 -13.18
CA ASP A 147 5.60 -3.51 -11.76
C ASP A 147 5.88 -5.00 -11.51
N GLU A 148 7.11 -5.32 -11.15
CA GLU A 148 7.60 -6.67 -10.94
C GLU A 148 8.07 -6.88 -9.51
N ASN A 149 7.69 -8.01 -8.92
CA ASN A 149 8.30 -8.48 -7.68
C ASN A 149 9.60 -9.24 -8.00
N LEU A 150 10.71 -8.69 -7.55
CA LEU A 150 12.06 -9.23 -7.77
C LEU A 150 12.53 -10.14 -6.62
N ASN A 151 11.73 -10.29 -5.55
CA ASN A 151 12.02 -11.15 -4.42
C ASN A 151 11.47 -12.56 -4.65
N GLY A 152 12.36 -13.54 -4.74
CA GLY A 152 11.97 -14.96 -4.85
C GLY A 152 11.43 -15.41 -6.20
N GLY A 153 11.70 -14.65 -7.26
CA GLY A 153 11.22 -14.90 -8.62
C GLY A 153 10.28 -13.83 -9.11
N ALA A 154 10.47 -13.37 -10.35
CA ALA A 154 9.66 -12.33 -10.94
C ALA A 154 8.19 -12.74 -10.99
N THR A 155 7.36 -11.98 -10.34
CA THR A 155 5.91 -12.14 -10.38
C THR A 155 5.32 -10.84 -10.89
N ASN A 156 4.75 -10.87 -12.10
CA ASN A 156 4.09 -9.70 -12.68
C ASN A 156 2.97 -9.23 -11.76
N ARG A 157 3.15 -8.10 -11.11
CA ARG A 157 2.14 -7.45 -10.29
C ARG A 157 1.22 -6.61 -11.15
N GLU A 158 1.80 -5.68 -11.90
CA GLU A 158 1.06 -4.88 -12.87
C GLU A 158 1.83 -4.79 -14.20
N VAL A 159 1.15 -5.07 -15.30
CA VAL A 159 1.65 -4.86 -16.67
C VAL A 159 0.50 -4.35 -17.51
N PHE A 160 0.51 -3.05 -17.81
CA PHE A 160 -0.60 -2.43 -18.53
C PHE A 160 -0.17 -1.32 -19.48
N GLY A 161 -1.02 -1.08 -20.48
CA GLY A 161 -1.05 0.14 -21.26
C GLY A 161 -2.01 1.15 -20.64
N LEU A 162 -1.57 2.40 -20.54
CA LEU A 162 -2.34 3.54 -20.02
C LEU A 162 -2.46 4.60 -21.12
N PHE A 163 -3.69 5.03 -21.40
CA PHE A 163 -4.00 6.13 -22.31
C PHE A 163 -4.72 7.23 -21.53
N LYS A 164 -4.23 8.48 -21.63
CA LYS A 164 -4.78 9.65 -20.94
C LYS A 164 -4.54 10.94 -21.74
N GLY A 165 -5.00 12.07 -21.23
CA GLY A 165 -4.67 13.40 -21.74
C GLY A 165 -5.41 13.85 -23.02
N PHE A 166 -6.25 12.99 -23.64
CA PHE A 166 -6.99 13.33 -24.86
C PHE A 166 -8.50 13.50 -24.66
N LEU A 167 -9.02 13.13 -23.49
CA LEU A 167 -10.41 13.32 -23.11
C LEU A 167 -10.53 14.34 -21.96
N PRO A 168 -11.68 15.02 -21.81
CA PRO A 168 -11.89 15.95 -20.71
C PRO A 168 -11.88 15.24 -19.35
N TRP A 169 -11.69 16.03 -18.26
CA TRP A 169 -11.74 15.58 -16.88
C TRP A 169 -10.64 14.59 -16.49
N ASP A 170 -9.45 14.70 -17.11
CA ASP A 170 -8.34 13.75 -16.90
C ASP A 170 -8.78 12.29 -17.06
N THR A 171 -9.69 12.07 -18.01
CA THR A 171 -10.18 10.73 -18.32
C THR A 171 -9.03 9.86 -18.84
N TYR A 172 -8.94 8.64 -18.31
CA TYR A 172 -7.97 7.67 -18.76
C TYR A 172 -8.60 6.32 -19.05
N PHE A 173 -7.90 5.53 -19.86
CA PHE A 173 -8.16 4.13 -20.12
C PHE A 173 -6.92 3.31 -19.82
N LYS A 174 -7.07 2.21 -19.09
CA LYS A 174 -5.98 1.30 -18.73
C LYS A 174 -6.39 -0.13 -19.07
N ALA A 175 -5.50 -0.92 -19.69
CA ALA A 175 -5.76 -2.30 -20.02
C ALA A 175 -4.52 -3.15 -19.83
N GLY A 176 -4.69 -4.35 -19.28
CA GLY A 176 -3.65 -5.29 -18.96
C GLY A 176 -3.85 -5.91 -17.58
N ARG A 177 -2.76 -6.37 -16.97
CA ARG A 177 -2.74 -6.88 -15.60
C ARG A 177 -2.59 -5.72 -14.62
N MET A 178 -3.47 -5.63 -13.65
CA MET A 178 -3.54 -4.50 -12.72
C MET A 178 -4.21 -4.88 -11.39
N PHE A 179 -4.02 -4.07 -10.37
CA PHE A 179 -4.84 -4.14 -9.17
C PHE A 179 -6.17 -3.44 -9.42
N PRO A 180 -7.32 -4.14 -9.35
CA PRO A 180 -8.63 -3.52 -9.51
C PRO A 180 -8.85 -2.40 -8.49
N ALA A 181 -9.49 -1.32 -8.93
CA ALA A 181 -9.75 -0.16 -8.07
C ALA A 181 -10.79 -0.48 -6.99
N PHE A 182 -10.40 -0.47 -5.71
CA PHE A 182 -11.30 -0.70 -4.58
C PHE A 182 -10.73 -0.11 -3.29
N GLY A 183 -11.57 0.56 -2.48
CA GLY A 183 -11.31 1.02 -1.13
C GLY A 183 -10.06 1.88 -0.95
N LEU A 184 -9.61 1.96 0.29
CA LEU A 184 -8.30 2.50 0.65
C LEU A 184 -7.22 1.45 0.37
N ARG A 185 -6.27 1.82 -0.45
CA ARG A 185 -5.13 0.95 -0.73
C ARG A 185 -4.06 1.14 0.36
N VAL A 186 -4.42 0.75 1.61
CA VAL A 186 -3.46 0.80 2.73
C VAL A 186 -2.28 -0.12 2.47
N PHE A 187 -1.15 0.27 3.02
CA PHE A 187 0.12 -0.41 2.83
C PHE A 187 0.14 -1.85 3.38
N ASP A 188 -0.55 -2.07 4.50
CA ASP A 188 -0.58 -3.37 5.17
C ASP A 188 -1.60 -4.31 4.50
N ASP A 189 -1.12 -5.24 3.68
CA ASP A 189 -1.95 -6.25 3.02
C ASP A 189 -2.64 -7.21 4.01
N GLU A 190 -2.13 -7.30 5.26
CA GLU A 190 -2.75 -8.07 6.33
C GLU A 190 -3.94 -7.35 6.96
N ALA A 191 -4.12 -6.03 6.72
CA ALA A 191 -5.30 -5.31 7.17
C ALA A 191 -6.58 -6.02 6.74
N PHE A 192 -7.55 -6.14 7.65
CA PHE A 192 -8.74 -6.96 7.36
C PHE A 192 -9.58 -6.42 6.20
N ILE A 193 -9.60 -5.11 5.98
CA ILE A 193 -10.21 -4.51 4.78
C ILE A 193 -9.53 -4.95 3.47
N ARG A 194 -8.26 -5.38 3.53
CA ARG A 194 -7.49 -5.90 2.37
C ARG A 194 -7.63 -7.41 2.27
N SER A 195 -7.20 -8.12 3.31
CA SER A 195 -7.14 -9.59 3.31
C SER A 195 -8.52 -10.26 3.21
N ARG A 196 -9.58 -9.64 3.78
CA ARG A 196 -10.95 -10.20 3.72
C ARG A 196 -11.70 -9.80 2.48
N SER A 197 -11.53 -8.58 1.98
CA SER A 197 -12.12 -8.14 0.72
C SER A 197 -11.48 -8.82 -0.50
N GLY A 198 -10.21 -9.24 -0.40
CA GLY A 198 -9.44 -9.85 -1.48
C GLY A 198 -8.70 -8.84 -2.36
N PHE A 199 -8.81 -7.54 -2.09
CA PHE A 199 -8.12 -6.49 -2.85
C PHE A 199 -6.73 -6.19 -2.29
N THR A 200 -5.84 -7.19 -2.29
CA THR A 200 -4.46 -7.11 -1.80
C THR A 200 -3.47 -6.83 -2.93
N PHE A 201 -2.23 -6.50 -2.60
CA PHE A 201 -1.13 -6.42 -3.56
C PHE A 201 -0.62 -7.79 -4.05
N GLN A 202 -1.20 -8.87 -3.55
CA GLN A 202 -0.94 -10.24 -4.03
C GLN A 202 -1.97 -10.71 -5.08
N ASN A 203 -3.05 -9.93 -5.29
CA ASN A 203 -4.17 -10.31 -6.12
C ASN A 203 -4.38 -9.34 -7.30
N PRO A 204 -3.39 -9.20 -8.21
CA PRO A 204 -3.62 -8.50 -9.47
C PRO A 204 -4.54 -9.31 -10.37
N ASP A 205 -5.23 -8.63 -11.29
CA ASP A 205 -6.15 -9.27 -12.23
C ASP A 205 -5.97 -8.69 -13.65
N GLU A 206 -6.36 -9.43 -14.66
CA GLU A 206 -6.25 -9.01 -16.06
C GLU A 206 -7.59 -8.47 -16.55
N GLY A 207 -7.56 -7.22 -17.06
CA GLY A 207 -8.79 -6.56 -17.45
C GLY A 207 -8.57 -5.17 -18.06
N ALA A 208 -9.62 -4.40 -18.00
CA ALA A 208 -9.65 -3.02 -18.47
C ALA A 208 -10.29 -2.12 -17.42
N GLU A 209 -9.81 -0.89 -17.35
CA GLU A 209 -10.26 0.13 -16.43
C GLU A 209 -10.44 1.45 -17.16
N ILE A 210 -11.52 2.14 -16.88
CA ILE A 210 -11.74 3.52 -17.26
C ILE A 210 -11.91 4.36 -16.00
N GLY A 211 -11.28 5.52 -15.97
CA GLY A 211 -11.46 6.45 -14.87
C GLY A 211 -11.41 7.90 -15.31
N LEU A 212 -11.82 8.77 -14.39
CA LEU A 212 -11.86 10.22 -14.58
C LEU A 212 -11.59 10.94 -13.25
N ALA A 213 -11.04 12.15 -13.34
CA ALA A 213 -10.60 12.89 -12.16
C ALA A 213 -10.96 14.40 -12.22
N PRO A 214 -12.24 14.79 -12.42
CA PRO A 214 -12.63 16.19 -12.57
C PRO A 214 -12.54 16.94 -11.23
N GLY A 215 -11.66 17.95 -11.15
CA GLY A 215 -11.50 18.79 -9.97
C GLY A 215 -11.22 17.96 -8.69
N PRO A 216 -12.05 18.05 -7.63
CA PRO A 216 -11.83 17.29 -6.40
C PRO A 216 -12.23 15.81 -6.49
N PHE A 217 -12.91 15.39 -7.54
CA PHE A 217 -13.46 14.05 -7.68
C PHE A 217 -12.50 13.10 -8.39
N PHE A 218 -12.63 11.83 -8.09
CA PHE A 218 -12.02 10.71 -8.80
C PHE A 218 -13.03 9.56 -8.88
N MET A 219 -13.06 8.88 -10.02
CA MET A 219 -13.85 7.67 -10.21
C MET A 219 -13.11 6.72 -11.14
N ALA A 220 -13.11 5.44 -10.82
CA ALA A 220 -12.60 4.37 -11.69
C ALA A 220 -13.56 3.20 -11.70
N THR A 221 -13.70 2.56 -12.85
CA THR A 221 -14.45 1.33 -13.05
C THR A 221 -13.55 0.32 -13.72
N THR A 222 -13.37 -0.85 -13.09
CA THR A 222 -12.55 -1.94 -13.64
C THR A 222 -13.44 -3.12 -13.97
N VAL A 223 -13.18 -3.77 -15.09
CA VAL A 223 -13.74 -5.09 -15.45
C VAL A 223 -12.57 -6.01 -15.71
N ALA A 224 -12.51 -7.13 -15.00
CA ALA A 224 -11.40 -8.07 -15.02
C ALA A 224 -11.89 -9.53 -15.00
N ASN A 225 -10.97 -10.49 -15.19
CA ASN A 225 -11.31 -11.90 -15.33
C ASN A 225 -11.80 -12.57 -14.03
N GLY A 226 -11.48 -11.97 -12.85
CA GLY A 226 -11.72 -12.59 -11.55
C GLY A 226 -10.59 -13.54 -11.13
N GLN A 227 -10.34 -13.61 -9.83
CA GLN A 227 -9.14 -14.24 -9.26
C GLN A 227 -9.08 -15.78 -9.40
N ASP A 228 -10.18 -16.44 -9.67
CA ASP A 228 -10.26 -17.92 -9.71
C ASP A 228 -10.13 -18.51 -11.13
N GLY A 229 -9.76 -17.72 -12.11
CA GLY A 229 -9.22 -18.14 -13.41
C GLY A 229 -10.23 -18.64 -14.45
N ASP A 230 -11.41 -19.13 -14.12
CA ASP A 230 -12.33 -19.71 -15.08
C ASP A 230 -13.72 -19.07 -15.07
N LYS A 231 -14.02 -18.27 -16.09
CA LYS A 231 -15.36 -17.72 -16.38
C LYS A 231 -15.96 -16.76 -15.38
N ASP A 232 -15.18 -16.34 -14.40
CA ASP A 232 -15.61 -15.29 -13.48
C ASP A 232 -15.34 -13.93 -14.08
N VAL A 233 -16.24 -13.01 -13.85
CA VAL A 233 -16.05 -11.59 -14.17
C VAL A 233 -16.05 -10.82 -12.85
N LEU A 234 -14.98 -10.08 -12.61
CA LEU A 234 -14.90 -9.09 -11.55
C LEU A 234 -15.20 -7.71 -12.14
N ALA A 235 -16.20 -7.05 -11.60
CA ALA A 235 -16.48 -5.65 -11.90
C ALA A 235 -16.32 -4.83 -10.62
N THR A 236 -15.55 -3.73 -10.67
CA THR A 236 -15.41 -2.80 -9.54
C THR A 236 -15.76 -1.38 -9.95
N VAL A 237 -16.26 -0.61 -8.99
CA VAL A 237 -16.40 0.84 -9.07
C VAL A 237 -15.81 1.42 -7.80
N ASN A 238 -14.92 2.40 -7.95
CA ASN A 238 -14.35 3.15 -6.84
C ASN A 238 -14.50 4.64 -7.13
N ALA A 239 -15.08 5.39 -6.19
CA ALA A 239 -15.25 6.84 -6.34
C ALA A 239 -14.96 7.55 -5.02
N TYR A 240 -14.24 8.68 -5.10
CA TYR A 240 -13.97 9.53 -3.95
C TYR A 240 -13.86 11.00 -4.34
N ALA A 241 -13.92 11.86 -3.33
CA ALA A 241 -13.62 13.28 -3.46
C ALA A 241 -12.58 13.69 -2.40
N VAL A 242 -11.70 14.62 -2.78
CA VAL A 242 -10.74 15.28 -1.89
C VAL A 242 -11.03 16.77 -1.89
N ILE A 243 -11.47 17.30 -0.75
CA ILE A 243 -11.78 18.70 -0.57
C ILE A 243 -10.62 19.34 0.20
N GLN A 244 -10.08 20.41 -0.36
CA GLN A 244 -8.91 21.13 0.17
C GLN A 244 -9.34 22.44 0.83
N ASP A 245 -8.45 23.02 1.64
CA ASP A 245 -8.51 24.37 2.20
C ASP A 245 -9.79 24.67 3.01
N LEU A 246 -10.26 23.70 3.78
CA LEU A 246 -11.34 23.93 4.72
C LEU A 246 -10.84 24.69 5.98
N PRO A 247 -11.68 25.53 6.60
CA PRO A 247 -11.23 26.43 7.67
C PRO A 247 -10.64 25.74 8.92
N VAL A 248 -11.12 24.55 9.26
CA VAL A 248 -10.73 23.80 10.46
C VAL A 248 -10.01 22.50 10.08
N VAL A 249 -10.61 21.73 9.20
CA VAL A 249 -10.06 20.51 8.63
C VAL A 249 -9.37 20.91 7.33
N ARG A 250 -8.04 20.85 7.29
CA ARG A 250 -7.29 21.31 6.13
C ARG A 250 -7.66 20.56 4.85
N HIS A 251 -7.78 19.24 4.96
CA HIS A 251 -8.21 18.38 3.86
C HIS A 251 -9.22 17.34 4.37
N LEU A 252 -10.21 17.05 3.56
CA LEU A 252 -11.24 16.04 3.82
C LEU A 252 -11.35 15.14 2.60
N MET A 253 -11.32 13.84 2.80
CA MET A 253 -11.53 12.83 1.77
C MET A 253 -12.71 11.95 2.16
N GLY A 254 -13.55 11.59 1.20
CA GLY A 254 -14.62 10.62 1.39
C GLY A 254 -14.91 9.88 0.10
N GLY A 255 -15.18 8.58 0.20
CA GLY A 255 -15.42 7.73 -0.96
C GLY A 255 -16.19 6.46 -0.64
N ALA A 256 -16.54 5.76 -1.70
CA ALA A 256 -17.18 4.46 -1.64
C ALA A 256 -16.73 3.58 -2.80
N SER A 257 -16.75 2.28 -2.57
CA SER A 257 -16.46 1.27 -3.59
C SER A 257 -17.51 0.19 -3.59
N PHE A 258 -17.70 -0.40 -4.76
CA PHE A 258 -18.48 -1.61 -4.91
C PHE A 258 -17.73 -2.57 -5.85
N ALA A 259 -17.75 -3.86 -5.50
CA ALA A 259 -17.21 -4.93 -6.31
C ALA A 259 -18.19 -6.09 -6.38
N ARG A 260 -18.28 -6.68 -7.56
CA ARG A 260 -19.04 -7.91 -7.80
C ARG A 260 -18.19 -8.90 -8.58
N GLN A 261 -17.99 -10.07 -8.02
CA GLN A 261 -17.33 -11.19 -8.69
C GLN A 261 -18.38 -12.25 -9.02
N SER A 262 -18.91 -12.23 -10.24
CA SER A 262 -19.92 -13.15 -10.74
C SER A 262 -20.98 -13.50 -9.69
N ASP A 263 -21.24 -14.80 -9.45
CA ASP A 263 -22.17 -15.28 -8.41
C ASP A 263 -21.45 -15.68 -7.11
N LYS A 264 -20.17 -15.30 -6.93
CA LYS A 264 -19.34 -15.71 -5.80
C LYS A 264 -19.34 -14.72 -4.66
N ARG A 265 -19.15 -13.44 -4.95
CA ARG A 265 -18.92 -12.41 -3.93
C ARG A 265 -19.41 -11.04 -4.35
N ASN A 266 -20.00 -10.32 -3.40
CA ASN A 266 -20.19 -8.87 -3.46
C ASN A 266 -19.45 -8.21 -2.30
N VAL A 267 -18.77 -7.09 -2.57
CA VAL A 267 -18.12 -6.28 -1.55
C VAL A 267 -18.52 -4.82 -1.74
N ALA A 268 -18.94 -4.18 -0.66
CA ALA A 268 -19.20 -2.74 -0.65
C ALA A 268 -18.35 -2.09 0.43
N ALA A 269 -17.73 -0.97 0.12
CA ALA A 269 -16.89 -0.21 1.05
C ALA A 269 -17.33 1.25 1.14
N VAL A 270 -17.20 1.81 2.34
CA VAL A 270 -17.28 3.26 2.58
C VAL A 270 -16.01 3.65 3.34
N TYR A 271 -15.33 4.68 2.85
CA TYR A 271 -14.07 5.11 3.43
C TYR A 271 -13.92 6.62 3.44
N GLY A 272 -13.01 7.10 4.26
CA GLY A 272 -12.72 8.51 4.34
C GLY A 272 -11.48 8.83 5.15
N GLY A 273 -11.12 10.11 5.14
CA GLY A 273 -10.01 10.62 5.93
C GLY A 273 -10.06 12.13 6.06
N SER A 274 -9.34 12.64 7.04
CA SER A 274 -9.23 14.08 7.28
C SER A 274 -7.85 14.45 7.79
N ASN A 275 -7.38 15.64 7.41
CA ASN A 275 -6.18 16.21 7.99
C ASN A 275 -6.56 17.42 8.85
N LEU A 276 -6.21 17.35 10.15
CA LEU A 276 -6.40 18.39 11.12
C LEU A 276 -5.06 18.71 11.78
N TRP A 277 -4.50 19.85 11.46
CA TRP A 277 -3.19 20.28 11.97
C TRP A 277 -2.11 19.22 11.70
N ARG A 278 -1.53 18.58 12.72
CA ARG A 278 -0.52 17.51 12.61
C ARG A 278 -1.11 16.10 12.60
N PHE A 279 -2.42 15.98 12.77
CA PHE A 279 -3.12 14.69 12.73
C PHE A 279 -3.68 14.42 11.35
N THR A 280 -3.58 13.15 10.93
CA THR A 280 -4.30 12.62 9.79
C THR A 280 -5.09 11.38 10.24
N TYR A 281 -6.34 11.33 9.87
CA TYR A 281 -7.26 10.23 10.21
C TYR A 281 -7.69 9.54 8.92
N LEU A 282 -7.74 8.22 8.97
CA LEU A 282 -8.28 7.36 7.91
C LEU A 282 -9.25 6.35 8.49
N GLY A 283 -10.19 5.90 7.69
CA GLY A 283 -11.07 4.80 8.05
C GLY A 283 -11.78 4.21 6.84
N GLU A 284 -12.05 2.92 6.94
CA GLU A 284 -12.80 2.15 5.94
C GLU A 284 -13.65 1.08 6.63
N ILE A 285 -14.83 0.84 6.10
CA ILE A 285 -15.73 -0.25 6.52
C ILE A 285 -16.17 -1.00 5.27
N ASP A 286 -15.91 -2.30 5.26
CA ASP A 286 -16.28 -3.22 4.18
C ASP A 286 -17.41 -4.14 4.62
N PHE A 287 -18.41 -4.26 3.77
CA PHE A 287 -19.48 -5.24 3.85
C PHE A 287 -19.24 -6.30 2.77
N ILE A 288 -18.90 -7.51 3.19
CA ILE A 288 -18.51 -8.62 2.33
C ILE A 288 -19.60 -9.68 2.39
N HIS A 289 -20.16 -10.02 1.24
CA HIS A 289 -21.15 -11.08 1.10
C HIS A 289 -20.63 -12.16 0.15
N ASP A 290 -20.25 -13.30 0.72
CA ASP A 290 -19.83 -14.49 -0.01
C ASP A 290 -21.04 -15.38 -0.30
N HIS A 291 -21.37 -15.62 -1.57
CA HIS A 291 -22.53 -16.40 -1.99
C HIS A 291 -22.30 -17.92 -1.88
N GLN A 292 -21.03 -18.37 -2.03
CA GLN A 292 -20.68 -19.77 -2.01
C GLN A 292 -19.37 -19.95 -1.21
N VAL A 293 -19.48 -20.45 -0.01
CA VAL A 293 -18.34 -20.95 0.78
C VAL A 293 -18.50 -22.46 0.87
N SER A 294 -17.53 -23.21 0.36
CA SER A 294 -17.59 -24.66 0.15
C SER A 294 -18.02 -25.49 1.38
N THR A 295 -17.87 -24.95 2.58
CA THR A 295 -18.17 -25.62 3.85
C THR A 295 -19.36 -25.06 4.61
N VAL A 296 -19.78 -23.82 4.38
CA VAL A 296 -20.73 -23.09 5.23
C VAL A 296 -21.90 -22.48 4.43
N GLY A 297 -21.88 -22.54 3.11
CA GLY A 297 -22.88 -21.88 2.26
C GLY A 297 -22.59 -20.37 2.12
N LYS A 298 -23.59 -19.52 2.43
CA LYS A 298 -23.44 -18.06 2.39
C LYS A 298 -22.75 -17.57 3.66
N ARG A 299 -21.90 -16.55 3.51
CA ARG A 299 -21.17 -15.93 4.62
C ARG A 299 -21.18 -14.41 4.49
N ASP A 300 -21.61 -13.73 5.55
CA ASP A 300 -21.49 -12.29 5.68
C ASP A 300 -20.32 -11.94 6.59
N GLN A 301 -19.53 -10.94 6.20
CA GLN A 301 -18.43 -10.43 6.97
C GLN A 301 -18.49 -8.90 7.00
N LEU A 302 -18.06 -8.31 8.11
CA LEU A 302 -17.84 -6.90 8.26
C LEU A 302 -16.38 -6.70 8.63
N ALA A 303 -15.60 -6.04 7.79
CA ALA A 303 -14.26 -5.61 8.11
C ALA A 303 -14.23 -4.10 8.32
N ALA A 304 -13.43 -3.63 9.28
CA ALA A 304 -13.24 -2.21 9.54
C ALA A 304 -11.77 -1.90 9.82
N TYR A 305 -11.34 -0.75 9.38
CA TYR A 305 -10.00 -0.21 9.57
C TYR A 305 -10.07 1.23 10.05
N ALA A 306 -9.21 1.60 10.98
CA ALA A 306 -8.98 2.98 11.35
C ALA A 306 -7.49 3.23 11.54
N GLU A 307 -7.02 4.40 11.11
CA GLU A 307 -5.63 4.83 11.24
C GLU A 307 -5.59 6.28 11.71
N VAL A 308 -4.67 6.55 12.62
CA VAL A 308 -4.34 7.89 13.09
C VAL A 308 -2.85 8.08 12.95
N ASP A 309 -2.45 9.07 12.18
CA ASP A 309 -1.08 9.51 12.04
C ASP A 309 -0.88 10.84 12.72
N PHE A 310 0.16 10.95 13.52
CA PHE A 310 0.56 12.17 14.18
C PHE A 310 1.99 12.56 13.80
N LEU A 311 2.15 13.65 13.09
CA LEU A 311 3.45 14.21 12.74
C LEU A 311 4.06 14.90 13.97
N LEU A 312 4.75 14.11 14.81
CA LEU A 312 5.35 14.59 16.06
C LEU A 312 6.41 15.66 15.77
N PHE A 313 7.31 15.35 14.84
CA PHE A 313 8.24 16.28 14.21
C PHE A 313 8.04 16.23 12.71
N ASP A 314 8.52 17.21 11.97
CA ASP A 314 8.32 17.24 10.51
C ASP A 314 8.97 16.03 9.81
N TRP A 315 9.87 15.33 10.48
CA TRP A 315 10.56 14.12 10.03
C TRP A 315 10.13 12.84 10.76
N LEU A 316 9.21 12.88 11.73
CA LEU A 316 8.78 11.72 12.52
C LEU A 316 7.27 11.61 12.56
N ASN A 317 6.72 10.61 11.90
CA ASN A 317 5.32 10.22 11.98
C ASN A 317 5.13 9.14 13.04
N LEU A 318 4.16 9.30 13.93
CA LEU A 318 3.66 8.27 14.82
C LEU A 318 2.35 7.77 14.24
N ARG A 319 2.20 6.45 14.13
CA ARG A 319 1.02 5.79 13.57
C ARG A 319 0.33 4.90 14.61
N GLY A 320 -0.97 4.98 14.70
CA GLY A 320 -1.81 4.02 15.41
C GLY A 320 -2.84 3.43 14.45
N THR A 321 -3.01 2.10 14.44
CA THR A 321 -4.01 1.43 13.62
C THR A 321 -4.91 0.53 14.46
N PHE A 322 -6.13 0.37 13.99
CA PHE A 322 -7.13 -0.53 14.52
C PHE A 322 -7.79 -1.27 13.35
N ASP A 323 -7.77 -2.59 13.42
CA ASP A 323 -8.45 -3.48 12.49
C ASP A 323 -9.46 -4.34 13.25
N TYR A 324 -10.60 -4.53 12.64
CA TYR A 324 -11.66 -5.37 13.16
C TYR A 324 -12.28 -6.19 12.03
N VAL A 325 -12.54 -7.46 12.29
CA VAL A 325 -13.39 -8.27 11.42
C VAL A 325 -14.39 -9.08 12.24
N LYS A 326 -15.63 -9.03 11.80
CA LYS A 326 -16.70 -9.90 12.27
C LYS A 326 -17.11 -10.82 11.12
N VAL A 327 -17.02 -12.12 11.35
CA VAL A 327 -17.52 -13.14 10.44
C VAL A 327 -18.82 -13.68 11.01
N SER A 328 -19.87 -13.84 10.20
CA SER A 328 -21.14 -14.43 10.64
C SER A 328 -20.89 -15.78 11.33
N ASN A 329 -21.52 -16.03 12.47
CA ASN A 329 -21.39 -17.19 13.35
C ASN A 329 -20.24 -17.18 14.35
N ASP A 330 -19.94 -16.01 14.97
CA ASP A 330 -19.29 -15.83 16.26
C ASP A 330 -17.77 -15.61 16.30
N GLN A 331 -17.12 -15.35 15.21
CA GLN A 331 -15.68 -15.10 15.26
C GLN A 331 -15.36 -13.63 14.98
N ASN A 332 -14.93 -12.92 16.01
CA ASN A 332 -14.37 -11.58 15.88
C ASN A 332 -12.86 -11.65 15.96
N GLN A 333 -12.20 -10.90 15.12
CA GLN A 333 -10.76 -10.67 15.19
C GLN A 333 -10.50 -9.18 15.34
N VAL A 334 -9.54 -8.83 16.18
CA VAL A 334 -9.13 -7.45 16.42
C VAL A 334 -7.62 -7.37 16.33
N ARG A 335 -7.12 -6.37 15.68
CA ARG A 335 -5.70 -6.05 15.64
C ARG A 335 -5.49 -4.58 15.97
N TYR A 336 -4.57 -4.30 16.86
CA TYR A 336 -4.10 -2.96 17.18
C TYR A 336 -2.63 -2.86 16.81
N ALA A 337 -2.21 -1.71 16.33
CA ALA A 337 -0.80 -1.46 16.21
C ALA A 337 -0.47 0.00 16.55
N ILE A 338 0.74 0.19 17.08
CA ILE A 338 1.35 1.50 17.27
C ILE A 338 2.76 1.45 16.70
N GLY A 339 3.15 2.50 16.00
CA GLY A 339 4.45 2.54 15.33
C GLY A 339 5.01 3.94 15.21
N ALA A 340 6.26 3.98 14.78
CA ALA A 340 6.99 5.20 14.47
C ALA A 340 7.71 5.05 13.12
N GLU A 341 7.68 6.10 12.33
CA GLU A 341 8.21 6.16 10.97
C GLU A 341 9.05 7.43 10.82
N PRO A 342 10.35 7.38 11.16
CA PRO A 342 11.25 8.50 10.89
C PRO A 342 11.60 8.58 9.41
N PHE A 343 11.57 9.77 8.84
CA PHE A 343 12.05 10.08 7.48
C PHE A 343 13.49 10.53 7.56
N ILE A 344 14.43 9.59 7.37
CA ILE A 344 15.87 9.86 7.44
C ILE A 344 16.29 10.73 6.27
N ASN A 345 15.80 10.38 5.10
CA ASN A 345 15.88 11.15 3.88
C ASN A 345 14.83 10.64 2.88
N ARG A 346 14.77 11.23 1.68
CA ARG A 346 13.75 10.91 0.67
C ARG A 346 13.80 9.49 0.10
N VAL A 347 14.80 8.68 0.46
CA VAL A 347 14.98 7.30 -0.03
C VAL A 347 15.05 6.27 1.09
N ILE A 348 15.13 6.70 2.36
CA ILE A 348 15.30 5.81 3.51
C ILE A 348 14.26 6.16 4.58
N GLN A 349 13.39 5.21 4.87
CA GLN A 349 12.36 5.29 5.90
C GLN A 349 12.40 4.03 6.77
N PRO A 350 13.10 4.04 7.91
CA PRO A 350 12.92 2.98 8.91
C PRO A 350 11.52 3.02 9.49
N ARG A 351 11.01 1.87 9.90
CA ARG A 351 9.74 1.74 10.60
C ARG A 351 9.88 0.80 11.77
N ILE A 352 9.24 1.09 12.85
CA ILE A 352 9.07 0.19 13.97
C ILE A 352 7.60 0.17 14.36
N GLN A 353 7.06 -1.03 14.58
CA GLN A 353 5.67 -1.22 14.94
C GLN A 353 5.53 -2.32 15.97
N TYR A 354 4.70 -2.10 16.96
CA TYR A 354 4.21 -3.13 17.87
C TYR A 354 2.75 -3.44 17.53
N ARG A 355 2.44 -4.71 17.27
CA ARG A 355 1.13 -5.22 16.89
C ARG A 355 0.59 -6.15 17.95
N ILE A 356 -0.70 -6.09 18.22
CA ILE A 356 -1.45 -6.98 19.13
C ILE A 356 -2.59 -7.59 18.32
N ASN A 357 -2.58 -8.91 18.15
CA ASN A 357 -3.64 -9.64 17.49
C ASN A 357 -4.43 -10.43 18.54
N ASN A 358 -5.74 -10.24 18.57
CA ASN A 358 -6.66 -10.99 19.42
C ASN A 358 -7.79 -11.55 18.55
N GLY A 359 -8.01 -12.86 18.62
CA GLY A 359 -8.96 -13.57 17.76
C GLY A 359 -9.59 -14.76 18.46
N VAL A 360 -9.81 -15.83 17.72
CA VAL A 360 -10.47 -17.04 18.21
C VAL A 360 -9.57 -17.78 19.19
N PRO A 361 -10.03 -18.08 20.43
CA PRO A 361 -9.17 -18.68 21.47
C PRO A 361 -8.58 -20.05 21.10
N THR A 362 -9.19 -20.78 20.18
CA THR A 362 -8.71 -22.09 19.70
C THR A 362 -7.69 -22.00 18.56
N GLU A 363 -7.43 -20.81 18.06
CA GLU A 363 -6.49 -20.55 16.96
C GLU A 363 -5.30 -19.72 17.46
N PRO A 364 -4.19 -20.36 17.88
CA PRO A 364 -3.05 -19.67 18.46
C PRO A 364 -2.50 -18.58 17.58
N ASP A 365 -2.40 -18.79 16.26
CA ASP A 365 -1.83 -17.86 15.30
C ASP A 365 -2.61 -16.53 15.16
N GLN A 366 -3.86 -16.52 15.64
CA GLN A 366 -4.68 -15.30 15.70
C GLN A 366 -4.51 -14.53 17.01
N ASN A 367 -3.74 -15.08 17.98
CA ASN A 367 -3.58 -14.53 19.31
C ASN A 367 -2.09 -14.38 19.62
N GLN A 368 -1.47 -13.33 19.06
CA GLN A 368 -0.05 -13.07 19.13
C GLN A 368 0.24 -11.58 19.14
N ASP A 369 1.37 -11.22 19.74
CA ASP A 369 1.94 -9.88 19.59
C ASP A 369 3.14 -9.95 18.67
N GLN A 370 3.43 -8.85 17.99
CA GLN A 370 4.56 -8.76 17.09
C GLN A 370 5.30 -7.44 17.26
N ILE A 371 6.62 -7.50 17.30
CA ILE A 371 7.48 -6.35 17.03
C ILE A 371 7.94 -6.48 15.59
N VAL A 372 7.61 -5.49 14.78
CA VAL A 372 8.02 -5.40 13.37
C VAL A 372 8.99 -4.24 13.23
N VAL A 373 10.20 -4.53 12.77
CA VAL A 373 11.21 -3.53 12.41
C VAL A 373 11.45 -3.65 10.92
N GLU A 374 11.25 -2.57 10.19
CA GLU A 374 11.38 -2.56 8.74
C GLU A 374 12.32 -1.44 8.30
N LEU A 375 13.23 -1.76 7.40
CA LEU A 375 13.98 -0.79 6.64
C LEU A 375 13.36 -0.69 5.24
N HIS A 376 12.76 0.43 4.97
CA HIS A 376 12.13 0.74 3.69
C HIS A 376 13.02 1.69 2.90
N LEU A 377 13.47 1.24 1.74
CA LEU A 377 14.32 1.97 0.80
C LEU A 377 13.53 2.20 -0.49
N PHE A 378 13.54 3.47 -1.04
CA PHE A 378 12.68 3.80 -2.17
C PHE A 378 13.16 4.99 -3.03
N PHE A 379 12.91 4.97 -4.36
CA PHE A 379 13.13 6.10 -5.29
C PHE A 379 12.08 6.16 -6.42
#